data_4da91a4fd272c7059f7cc95db1f341ff
#
_entry.id   4da91a4fd272c7059f7cc95db1f341ff
#
_cell.length_a   1.000
_cell.length_b   1.000
_cell.length_c   1.000
_cell.angle_alpha   90.00
_cell.angle_beta   90.00
_cell.angle_gamma   90.00
#
_symmetry.space_group_name_H-M   'P 1'
#
loop_
_entity.id
_entity.type
_entity.pdbx_description
1 polymer ?
#
loop_
_entity_poly.entity_id
_entity_poly.type
_entity_poly.pdbx_seq_one_letter_code
_entity_poly.pdbx_strand_id
1 'polypeptide(L)'
;MFMSANLSALFYLVSGVLFILALRGLSSPETSRQGNLFGIIGMIIAITVTFLSLGNFSTSLIYVFIFMLIGGLIGTFIAYKIPMTAMPELVAGFHSLVGLAAVFVAISAFINPSAFNLGSPGNIKLASLIEMSIGAAVGAITFSGSIIAFLKLQGIX
;
A
#
# COMPACT_ATOMS: atom_id res chain seq x y z
N MET A 1 -2.30 1.85 -23.09
CA MET A 1 -2.64 0.88 -22.05
C MET A 1 -2.38 -0.52 -22.54
N PHE A 2 -1.63 -1.28 -21.80
CA PHE A 2 -1.23 -2.63 -22.23
C PHE A 2 -2.14 -3.73 -21.70
N MET A 3 -3.15 -3.36 -20.93
CA MET A 3 -3.97 -4.32 -20.23
C MET A 3 -5.40 -3.83 -20.17
N SER A 4 -6.35 -4.72 -20.44
CA SER A 4 -7.76 -4.35 -20.32
C SER A 4 -8.14 -4.18 -18.87
N ALA A 5 -9.24 -3.45 -18.61
CA ALA A 5 -9.69 -3.24 -17.25
C ALA A 5 -10.09 -4.55 -16.58
N ASN A 6 -10.69 -5.46 -17.34
CA ASN A 6 -11.09 -6.75 -16.77
C ASN A 6 -9.90 -7.60 -16.41
N LEU A 7 -8.87 -7.60 -17.25
CA LEU A 7 -7.66 -8.37 -16.96
C LEU A 7 -6.93 -7.79 -15.78
N SER A 8 -6.85 -6.46 -15.70
CA SER A 8 -6.24 -5.81 -14.53
C SER A 8 -6.98 -6.17 -13.24
N ALA A 9 -8.31 -6.15 -13.29
CA ALA A 9 -9.10 -6.49 -12.11
C ALA A 9 -8.84 -7.93 -11.68
N LEU A 10 -8.70 -8.85 -12.64
CA LEU A 10 -8.42 -10.24 -12.31
C LEU A 10 -7.06 -10.37 -11.61
N PHE A 11 -6.04 -9.69 -12.10
CA PHE A 11 -4.72 -9.75 -11.48
C PHE A 11 -4.72 -9.08 -10.10
N TYR A 12 -5.45 -7.98 -9.95
CA TYR A 12 -5.58 -7.38 -8.63
C TYR A 12 -6.29 -8.30 -7.65
N LEU A 13 -7.28 -9.05 -8.15
CA LEU A 13 -7.94 -10.04 -7.30
C LEU A 13 -6.96 -11.12 -6.86
N VAL A 14 -6.12 -11.59 -7.78
CA VAL A 14 -5.10 -12.58 -7.43
C VAL A 14 -4.16 -12.00 -6.38
N SER A 15 -3.73 -10.76 -6.55
CA SER A 15 -2.89 -10.10 -5.55
C SER A 15 -3.58 -10.05 -4.19
N GLY A 16 -4.85 -9.68 -4.17
CA GLY A 16 -5.60 -9.60 -2.93
C GLY A 16 -5.71 -10.94 -2.23
N VAL A 17 -5.96 -11.99 -3.00
CA VAL A 17 -6.00 -13.34 -2.42
C VAL A 17 -4.63 -13.70 -1.84
N LEU A 18 -3.55 -13.37 -2.56
CA LEU A 18 -2.22 -13.66 -2.05
C LEU A 18 -1.92 -12.87 -0.78
N PHE A 19 -2.39 -11.62 -0.67
CA PHE A 19 -2.23 -10.86 0.57
C PHE A 19 -2.97 -11.50 1.73
N ILE A 20 -4.17 -12.00 1.47
CA ILE A 20 -4.93 -12.69 2.53
C ILE A 20 -4.19 -13.95 2.96
N LEU A 21 -3.69 -14.72 2.01
CA LEU A 21 -2.92 -15.91 2.33
C LEU A 21 -1.62 -15.57 3.04
N ALA A 22 -1.03 -14.41 2.72
CA ALA A 22 0.16 -13.95 3.42
C ALA A 22 -0.13 -13.72 4.89
N LEU A 23 -1.24 -13.04 5.19
CA LEU A 23 -1.61 -12.79 6.59
C LEU A 23 -1.85 -14.10 7.32
N ARG A 24 -2.52 -15.03 6.67
CA ARG A 24 -2.77 -16.33 7.27
C ARG A 24 -1.45 -17.06 7.54
N GLY A 25 -0.53 -17.04 6.57
CA GLY A 25 0.75 -17.70 6.74
C GLY A 25 1.60 -17.08 7.82
N LEU A 26 1.55 -15.77 7.95
CA LEU A 26 2.35 -15.06 8.94
C LEU A 26 1.84 -15.25 10.36
N SER A 27 0.67 -15.84 10.53
CA SER A 27 0.09 -16.06 11.85
C SER A 27 0.74 -17.21 12.61
N SER A 28 1.59 -18.00 11.96
CA SER A 28 2.23 -19.15 12.59
C SER A 28 3.69 -19.23 12.18
N PRO A 29 4.61 -19.57 13.11
CA PRO A 29 6.01 -19.67 12.73
C PRO A 29 6.28 -20.72 11.65
N GLU A 30 5.52 -21.81 11.63
CA GLU A 30 5.75 -22.88 10.65
C GLU A 30 5.45 -22.43 9.23
N THR A 31 4.53 -21.48 9.05
CA THR A 31 4.09 -21.03 7.73
C THR A 31 4.51 -19.59 7.42
N SER A 32 5.32 -18.96 8.27
CA SER A 32 5.61 -17.54 8.10
C SER A 32 6.44 -17.26 6.85
N ARG A 33 7.37 -18.13 6.49
CA ARG A 33 8.16 -17.94 5.28
C ARG A 33 7.29 -18.03 4.04
N GLN A 34 6.36 -18.99 4.02
CA GLN A 34 5.45 -19.11 2.89
C GLN A 34 4.52 -17.90 2.82
N GLY A 35 4.04 -17.42 3.97
CA GLY A 35 3.20 -16.24 4.01
C GLY A 35 3.93 -15.03 3.49
N ASN A 36 5.19 -14.85 3.90
CA ASN A 36 5.98 -13.75 3.42
C ASN A 36 6.15 -13.81 1.90
N LEU A 37 6.39 -14.99 1.38
CA LEU A 37 6.53 -15.17 -0.06
C LEU A 37 5.24 -14.81 -0.80
N PHE A 38 4.09 -15.22 -0.27
CA PHE A 38 2.81 -14.85 -0.86
C PHE A 38 2.64 -13.33 -0.91
N GLY A 39 3.05 -12.64 0.16
CA GLY A 39 2.96 -11.18 0.18
C GLY A 39 3.85 -10.54 -0.86
N ILE A 40 5.08 -11.04 -0.99
CA ILE A 40 6.01 -10.51 -1.98
C ILE A 40 5.47 -10.72 -3.40
N ILE A 41 4.97 -11.91 -3.69
CA ILE A 41 4.43 -12.19 -5.02
C ILE A 41 3.21 -11.33 -5.29
N GLY A 42 2.31 -11.20 -4.31
CA GLY A 42 1.15 -10.35 -4.46
C GLY A 42 1.51 -8.91 -4.76
N MET A 43 2.51 -8.38 -4.06
CA MET A 43 2.95 -7.00 -4.30
C MET A 43 3.60 -6.85 -5.67
N ILE A 44 4.41 -7.82 -6.09
CA ILE A 44 5.01 -7.77 -7.41
C ILE A 44 3.93 -7.75 -8.49
N ILE A 45 2.91 -8.60 -8.35
CA ILE A 45 1.81 -8.61 -9.31
C ILE A 45 1.10 -7.27 -9.33
N ALA A 46 0.77 -6.74 -8.14
CA ALA A 46 0.02 -5.49 -8.07
C ALA A 46 0.79 -4.33 -8.70
N ILE A 47 2.08 -4.22 -8.41
CA ILE A 47 2.90 -3.14 -8.95
C ILE A 47 3.03 -3.29 -10.47
N THR A 48 3.30 -4.51 -10.93
CA THR A 48 3.46 -4.76 -12.37
C THR A 48 2.18 -4.41 -13.12
N VAL A 49 1.03 -4.87 -12.60
CA VAL A 49 -0.24 -4.60 -13.27
C VAL A 49 -0.52 -3.10 -13.29
N THR A 50 -0.21 -2.42 -12.20
CA THR A 50 -0.44 -0.97 -12.14
C THR A 50 0.37 -0.25 -13.21
N PHE A 51 1.65 -0.59 -13.36
CA PHE A 51 2.45 0.08 -14.39
C PHE A 51 2.01 -0.28 -15.80
N LEU A 52 1.60 -1.53 -16.02
CA LEU A 52 1.09 -1.92 -17.35
C LEU A 52 -0.22 -1.23 -17.67
N SER A 53 -1.02 -0.92 -16.65
CA SER A 53 -2.32 -0.26 -16.85
C SER A 53 -2.19 1.22 -17.10
N LEU A 54 -1.08 1.85 -16.70
CA LEU A 54 -0.91 3.27 -16.90
C LEU A 54 -0.72 3.66 -18.35
N GLY A 55 -0.11 2.80 -19.13
CA GLY A 55 0.03 3.02 -20.56
C GLY A 55 1.24 3.84 -20.94
N ASN A 56 1.12 5.15 -20.88
CA ASN A 56 2.16 6.04 -21.36
C ASN A 56 3.13 6.42 -20.27
N PHE A 57 4.41 6.49 -20.63
CA PHE A 57 5.41 7.07 -19.75
C PHE A 57 5.24 8.57 -19.69
N SER A 58 5.37 9.11 -18.50
CA SER A 58 5.30 10.54 -18.29
C SER A 58 6.34 10.91 -17.23
N THR A 59 6.54 12.21 -17.06
CA THR A 59 7.45 12.69 -16.02
C THR A 59 6.99 12.23 -14.64
N SER A 60 5.68 12.20 -14.42
CA SER A 60 5.13 11.72 -13.13
C SER A 60 5.54 10.28 -12.86
N LEU A 61 5.57 9.44 -13.88
CA LEU A 61 5.95 8.05 -13.71
C LEU A 61 7.42 7.93 -13.29
N ILE A 62 8.27 8.81 -13.80
CA ILE A 62 9.67 8.83 -13.40
C ILE A 62 9.78 9.15 -11.90
N TYR A 63 9.00 10.11 -11.40
CA TYR A 63 8.99 10.43 -9.98
C TYR A 63 8.52 9.24 -9.15
N VAL A 64 7.52 8.52 -9.63
CA VAL A 64 7.05 7.32 -8.91
C VAL A 64 8.18 6.30 -8.77
N PHE A 65 8.91 6.05 -9.86
CA PHE A 65 10.04 5.11 -9.82
C PHE A 65 11.12 5.57 -8.85
N ILE A 66 11.43 6.87 -8.86
CA ILE A 66 12.48 7.40 -7.99
C ILE A 66 12.08 7.23 -6.52
N PHE A 67 10.84 7.58 -6.18
CA PHE A 67 10.38 7.47 -4.80
C PHE A 67 10.27 6.01 -4.36
N MET A 68 9.85 5.12 -5.26
CA MET A 68 9.84 3.69 -4.94
C MET A 68 11.25 3.18 -4.66
N LEU A 69 12.22 3.63 -5.45
CA LEU A 69 13.59 3.21 -5.26
C LEU A 69 14.14 3.72 -3.93
N ILE A 70 13.88 4.98 -3.63
CA ILE A 70 14.34 5.55 -2.36
C ILE A 70 13.70 4.82 -1.18
N GLY A 71 12.38 4.64 -1.22
CA GLY A 71 11.71 3.94 -0.14
C GLY A 71 12.16 2.51 0.00
N GLY A 72 12.35 1.82 -1.14
CA GLY A 72 12.82 0.44 -1.12
C GLY A 72 14.22 0.30 -0.55
N LEU A 73 15.12 1.22 -0.90
CA LEU A 73 16.47 1.18 -0.36
C LEU A 73 16.48 1.45 1.14
N ILE A 74 15.74 2.45 1.58
CA ILE A 74 15.66 2.76 3.00
C ILE A 74 15.04 1.60 3.76
N GLY A 75 13.93 1.07 3.26
CA GLY A 75 13.26 -0.03 3.92
C GLY A 75 14.11 -1.29 4.00
N THR A 76 14.82 -1.59 2.92
CA THR A 76 15.71 -2.76 2.91
C THR A 76 16.84 -2.59 3.91
N PHE A 77 17.45 -1.39 3.94
CA PHE A 77 18.51 -1.13 4.89
C PHE A 77 18.04 -1.30 6.32
N ILE A 78 16.88 -0.74 6.65
CA ILE A 78 16.33 -0.85 7.99
C ILE A 78 16.02 -2.30 8.31
N ALA A 79 15.43 -3.03 7.36
CA ALA A 79 15.05 -4.42 7.60
C ALA A 79 16.26 -5.30 7.92
N TYR A 80 17.40 -5.04 7.27
CA TYR A 80 18.58 -5.83 7.53
C TYR A 80 19.29 -5.42 8.81
N LYS A 81 19.15 -4.18 9.23
CA LYS A 81 19.90 -3.68 10.40
C LYS A 81 19.14 -3.86 11.71
N ILE A 82 17.82 -3.97 11.65
CA ILE A 82 17.03 -3.97 12.88
C ILE A 82 17.15 -5.32 13.58
N PRO A 83 17.30 -5.33 14.91
CA PRO A 83 17.31 -6.61 15.63
C PRO A 83 15.90 -7.21 15.69
N MET A 84 15.83 -8.52 15.80
CA MET A 84 14.56 -9.21 15.83
C MET A 84 13.67 -8.78 16.99
N THR A 85 14.28 -8.37 18.09
CA THR A 85 13.51 -7.91 19.25
C THR A 85 12.77 -6.60 18.97
N ALA A 86 13.19 -5.84 17.97
CA ALA A 86 12.55 -4.59 17.61
C ALA A 86 11.60 -4.73 16.42
N MET A 87 11.35 -5.95 15.95
CA MET A 87 10.46 -6.14 14.81
C MET A 87 9.03 -5.64 15.04
N PRO A 88 8.42 -5.84 16.22
CA PRO A 88 7.07 -5.30 16.40
C PRO A 88 7.02 -3.79 16.24
N GLU A 89 8.05 -3.09 16.73
CA GLU A 89 8.12 -1.63 16.57
C GLU A 89 8.27 -1.25 15.11
N LEU A 90 9.11 -1.99 14.37
CA LEU A 90 9.30 -1.70 12.95
C LEU A 90 8.00 -1.90 12.18
N VAL A 91 7.28 -2.97 12.46
CA VAL A 91 6.02 -3.24 11.78
C VAL A 91 5.01 -2.13 12.08
N ALA A 92 4.91 -1.71 13.33
CA ALA A 92 4.00 -0.62 13.69
C ALA A 92 4.39 0.67 12.99
N GLY A 93 5.69 0.98 12.93
CA GLY A 93 6.15 2.17 12.24
C GLY A 93 5.82 2.15 10.77
N PHE A 94 6.06 1.02 10.12
CA PHE A 94 5.73 0.91 8.69
C PHE A 94 4.22 0.99 8.46
N HIS A 95 3.42 0.43 9.35
CA HIS A 95 1.97 0.52 9.22
C HIS A 95 1.49 1.95 9.28
N SER A 96 2.12 2.77 10.14
CA SER A 96 1.72 4.16 10.20
C SER A 96 1.99 4.88 8.89
N LEU A 97 3.11 4.55 8.24
CA LEU A 97 3.43 5.14 6.94
C LEU A 97 2.45 4.68 5.87
N VAL A 98 2.04 3.41 5.91
CA VAL A 98 1.05 2.90 4.95
C VAL A 98 -0.29 3.61 5.14
N GLY A 99 -0.70 3.81 6.40
CA GLY A 99 -1.93 4.54 6.66
C GLY A 99 -1.87 5.97 6.18
N LEU A 100 -0.74 6.63 6.38
CA LEU A 100 -0.56 7.99 5.89
C LEU A 100 -0.60 8.04 4.37
N ALA A 101 0.01 7.06 3.72
CA ALA A 101 -0.02 6.98 2.26
C ALA A 101 -1.46 6.84 1.76
N ALA A 102 -2.27 6.03 2.44
CA ALA A 102 -3.67 5.86 2.04
C ALA A 102 -4.43 7.17 2.13
N VAL A 103 -4.18 7.97 3.17
CA VAL A 103 -4.81 9.28 3.29
C VAL A 103 -4.40 10.18 2.12
N PHE A 104 -3.11 10.21 1.81
CA PHE A 104 -2.62 11.06 0.72
C PHE A 104 -3.18 10.62 -0.63
N VAL A 105 -3.31 9.31 -0.85
CA VAL A 105 -3.91 8.81 -2.10
C VAL A 105 -5.35 9.28 -2.21
N ALA A 106 -6.12 9.18 -1.12
CA ALA A 106 -7.50 9.63 -1.14
C ALA A 106 -7.60 11.13 -1.40
N ILE A 107 -6.74 11.92 -0.78
CA ILE A 107 -6.72 13.36 -1.01
C ILE A 107 -6.37 13.67 -2.47
N SER A 108 -5.37 12.98 -3.00
CA SER A 108 -4.98 13.18 -4.40
C SER A 108 -6.11 12.87 -5.35
N ALA A 109 -6.84 11.78 -5.09
CA ALA A 109 -7.97 11.40 -5.93
C ALA A 109 -9.10 12.42 -5.84
N PHE A 110 -9.33 12.99 -4.67
CA PHE A 110 -10.37 13.99 -4.50
C PHE A 110 -10.01 15.28 -5.25
N ILE A 111 -8.75 15.70 -5.18
CA ILE A 111 -8.30 16.94 -5.82
C ILE A 111 -8.20 16.78 -7.33
N ASN A 112 -7.75 15.62 -7.79
CA ASN A 112 -7.53 15.38 -9.22
C ASN A 112 -8.21 14.10 -9.65
N PRO A 113 -9.54 14.04 -9.59
CA PRO A 113 -10.25 12.80 -9.89
C PRO A 113 -10.13 12.35 -11.34
N SER A 114 -9.89 13.26 -12.27
CA SER A 114 -9.76 12.87 -13.67
C SER A 114 -8.52 12.01 -13.90
N ALA A 115 -7.49 12.21 -13.13
CA ALA A 115 -6.28 11.37 -13.22
C ALA A 115 -6.56 9.93 -12.81
N PHE A 116 -7.60 9.72 -12.02
CA PHE A 116 -7.99 8.40 -11.53
C PHE A 116 -9.24 7.87 -12.25
N ASN A 117 -9.73 8.58 -13.26
CA ASN A 117 -10.94 8.24 -13.99
C ASN A 117 -12.18 8.20 -13.09
N LEU A 118 -12.26 9.13 -12.13
CA LEU A 118 -13.36 9.17 -11.17
C LEU A 118 -14.36 10.29 -11.44
N GLY A 119 -14.07 11.13 -12.43
CA GLY A 119 -14.91 12.28 -12.74
C GLY A 119 -14.05 13.51 -12.87
N SER A 120 -14.59 14.66 -12.49
CA SER A 120 -13.87 15.92 -12.51
C SER A 120 -13.94 16.57 -11.14
N PRO A 121 -13.09 17.58 -10.88
CA PRO A 121 -13.14 18.24 -9.58
C PRO A 121 -14.55 18.77 -9.29
N GLY A 122 -15.07 18.43 -8.13
CA GLY A 122 -16.41 18.83 -7.75
C GLY A 122 -17.52 18.01 -8.38
N ASN A 123 -17.18 17.02 -9.19
CA ASN A 123 -18.19 16.20 -9.89
C ASN A 123 -17.70 14.76 -9.94
N ILE A 124 -17.52 14.15 -8.77
CA ILE A 124 -16.99 12.81 -8.64
C ILE A 124 -18.17 11.84 -8.46
N LYS A 125 -18.06 10.66 -9.06
CA LYS A 125 -19.10 9.64 -8.92
C LYS A 125 -19.33 9.33 -7.44
N LEU A 126 -20.59 9.12 -7.07
CA LEU A 126 -20.92 8.90 -5.66
C LEU A 126 -20.22 7.66 -5.10
N ALA A 127 -20.18 6.58 -5.86
CA ALA A 127 -19.49 5.38 -5.37
C ALA A 127 -18.02 5.65 -5.10
N SER A 128 -17.37 6.43 -5.97
CA SER A 128 -15.97 6.77 -5.78
C SER A 128 -15.77 7.68 -4.57
N LEU A 129 -16.69 8.62 -4.36
CA LEU A 129 -16.62 9.47 -3.17
C LEU A 129 -16.69 8.65 -1.89
N ILE A 130 -17.60 7.67 -1.87
CA ILE A 130 -17.73 6.80 -0.70
C ILE A 130 -16.46 6.00 -0.49
N GLU A 131 -15.91 5.43 -1.57
CA GLU A 131 -14.68 4.65 -1.47
C GLU A 131 -13.51 5.48 -0.97
N MET A 132 -13.39 6.71 -1.48
CA MET A 132 -12.30 7.59 -1.04
C MET A 132 -12.47 8.00 0.41
N SER A 133 -13.71 8.25 0.82
CA SER A 133 -13.97 8.62 2.21
C SER A 133 -13.62 7.48 3.16
N ILE A 134 -13.99 6.25 2.80
CA ILE A 134 -13.64 5.08 3.59
C ILE A 134 -12.12 4.90 3.61
N GLY A 135 -11.47 5.06 2.45
CA GLY A 135 -10.03 4.94 2.37
C GLY A 135 -9.31 5.94 3.24
N ALA A 136 -9.77 7.19 3.23
CA ALA A 136 -9.17 8.23 4.06
C ALA A 136 -9.38 7.93 5.54
N ALA A 137 -10.58 7.50 5.91
CA ALA A 137 -10.89 7.20 7.30
C ALA A 137 -10.07 6.02 7.81
N VAL A 138 -10.02 4.94 7.02
CA VAL A 138 -9.24 3.76 7.40
C VAL A 138 -7.76 4.12 7.47
N GLY A 139 -7.27 4.92 6.52
CA GLY A 139 -5.88 5.34 6.53
C GLY A 139 -5.54 6.17 7.74
N ALA A 140 -6.43 7.10 8.12
CA ALA A 140 -6.19 7.95 9.29
C ALA A 140 -6.20 7.12 10.58
N ILE A 141 -7.12 6.18 10.68
CA ILE A 141 -7.17 5.29 11.83
C ILE A 141 -5.90 4.43 11.90
N THR A 142 -5.48 3.90 10.76
CA THR A 142 -4.27 3.08 10.70
C THR A 142 -3.05 3.90 11.08
N PHE A 143 -2.95 5.12 10.57
CA PHE A 143 -1.83 5.99 10.88
C PHE A 143 -1.76 6.29 12.37
N SER A 144 -2.85 6.80 12.93
CA SER A 144 -2.84 7.22 14.33
C SER A 144 -2.72 6.03 15.27
N GLY A 145 -3.45 4.95 15.01
CA GLY A 145 -3.36 3.76 15.85
C GLY A 145 -1.99 3.12 15.82
N SER A 146 -1.35 3.11 14.66
CA SER A 146 -0.02 2.52 14.54
C SER A 146 1.04 3.37 15.22
N ILE A 147 0.89 4.69 15.19
CA ILE A 147 1.79 5.55 15.93
C ILE A 147 1.67 5.29 17.43
N ILE A 148 0.45 5.18 17.92
CA ILE A 148 0.22 4.88 19.33
C ILE A 148 0.84 3.53 19.68
N ALA A 149 0.67 2.53 18.83
CA ALA A 149 1.26 1.22 19.06
C ALA A 149 2.78 1.30 19.08
N PHE A 150 3.36 2.06 18.16
CA PHE A 150 4.81 2.22 18.12
C PHE A 150 5.32 2.85 19.41
N LEU A 151 4.66 3.94 19.84
CA LEU A 151 5.07 4.63 21.06
C LEU A 151 4.93 3.73 22.29
N LYS A 152 3.87 2.93 22.31
CA LYS A 152 3.67 2.00 23.42
C LYS A 152 4.77 0.95 23.48
N LEU A 153 5.17 0.42 22.31
CA LEU A 153 6.24 -0.55 22.25
C LEU A 153 7.58 0.07 22.61
N GLN A 154 7.73 1.38 22.37
CA GLN A 154 8.94 2.08 22.77
C GLN A 154 8.96 2.41 24.27
N GLY A 155 7.89 2.14 24.99
CA GLY A 155 7.81 2.41 26.40
C GLY A 155 7.41 3.84 26.74
N ILE A 156 6.93 4.59 25.80
CA ILE A 156 6.49 5.98 26.03
C ILE A 156 5.02 6.01 26.47
N UNK A 157 4.29 5.03 26.76
CA UNK A 157 3.05 5.07 27.11
C UNK A 157 2.45 4.80 27.98
#